data_e455c529947066379598cb6d631072fa
#
_entry.id   e455c529947066379598cb6d631072fa
#
_cell.length_a   1.000
_cell.length_b   1.000
_cell.length_c   1.000
_cell.angle_alpha   90.00
_cell.angle_beta   90.00
_cell.angle_gamma   90.00
#
_symmetry.space_group_name_H-M   'P 1'
#
loop_
_entity.id
_entity.type
_entity.pdbx_description
1 polymer ?
#
loop_
_entity_poly.entity_id
_entity_poly.type
_entity_poly.pdbx_seq_one_letter_code
_entity_poly.pdbx_strand_id
1 'polypeptide(L)'
;MAKETFKRDKPHVNIGTIGHVDHGKTTLTAAITTVLAKAGLSELRSFDSIGNAPEEKERGITINTSHVEYQTANRHYAHVDCPGHADYVKNMVTGAAQMDGAILVCAATDGPMPQTREHILLARQVNVPRIVVFLNKVDIVDDPEMIDLVEMEVRELLSFYEFDGDNAPVIRGSALGALNGDPQWEAKVLELMAAVDEWVPLPERDNEKPFLMPIEDIFSITGRGTVATGRIETGVVKTGDEIQIIGLGEEPKKSVVTGVEMFRKILDTGEAGDNVGLLLRGIDKKEIKRGQVIARPNTITPHKTFKAQIYVLKKDEGGRHTPFRNKYRPQFFIRTLDVTGEISLPEGVEMVMPGDNIEITVNLIYPVAVNEGLQFAIREGGRTVGAGQVIELVD
;
A
#
# COMPACT_ATOMS: atom_id res chain seq x y z
N MET A 1 -24.04 -1.85 -22.30
CA MET A 1 -22.84 -1.89 -23.15
C MET A 1 -21.94 -3.03 -22.68
N ALA A 2 -21.30 -3.78 -23.59
CA ALA A 2 -20.33 -4.78 -23.22
C ALA A 2 -19.12 -4.07 -22.58
N LYS A 3 -18.59 -4.63 -21.48
CA LYS A 3 -17.36 -4.10 -20.86
C LYS A 3 -16.19 -4.34 -21.80
N GLU A 4 -15.26 -3.39 -21.81
CA GLU A 4 -14.00 -3.56 -22.54
C GLU A 4 -13.14 -4.65 -21.91
N THR A 5 -12.34 -5.32 -22.73
CA THR A 5 -11.33 -6.28 -22.28
C THR A 5 -10.02 -5.55 -22.05
N PHE A 6 -9.39 -5.79 -20.91
CA PHE A 6 -8.07 -5.24 -20.60
C PHE A 6 -7.00 -5.87 -21.51
N LYS A 7 -6.14 -5.06 -22.11
CA LYS A 7 -5.03 -5.52 -22.95
C LYS A 7 -3.71 -5.34 -22.22
N ARG A 8 -2.96 -6.44 -22.06
CA ARG A 8 -1.61 -6.44 -21.48
C ARG A 8 -0.56 -6.19 -22.57
N ASP A 9 -0.40 -4.94 -22.96
CA ASP A 9 0.59 -4.51 -23.96
C ASP A 9 1.83 -3.88 -23.36
N LYS A 10 1.81 -3.57 -22.06
CA LYS A 10 2.90 -2.97 -21.30
C LYS A 10 3.09 -3.65 -19.95
N PRO A 11 4.32 -3.62 -19.38
CA PRO A 11 4.55 -4.07 -18.02
C PRO A 11 3.68 -3.31 -17.02
N HIS A 12 3.05 -4.02 -16.08
CA HIS A 12 2.21 -3.47 -15.06
C HIS A 12 3.00 -3.20 -13.78
N VAL A 13 2.88 -1.98 -13.24
CA VAL A 13 3.56 -1.53 -12.03
C VAL A 13 2.55 -0.84 -11.10
N ASN A 14 2.58 -1.19 -9.83
CA ASN A 14 1.81 -0.52 -8.79
C ASN A 14 2.66 0.60 -8.18
N ILE A 15 2.23 1.83 -8.32
CA ILE A 15 2.85 3.01 -7.73
C ILE A 15 1.89 3.65 -6.75
N GLY A 16 2.37 4.41 -5.77
CA GLY A 16 1.47 5.16 -4.91
C GLY A 16 2.07 6.43 -4.38
N THR A 17 1.20 7.37 -3.99
CA THR A 17 1.58 8.59 -3.30
C THR A 17 1.58 8.41 -1.80
N ILE A 18 2.70 8.78 -1.15
CA ILE A 18 2.88 8.79 0.30
C ILE A 18 3.35 10.19 0.75
N GLY A 19 3.22 10.50 2.03
CA GLY A 19 3.63 11.77 2.60
C GLY A 19 2.60 12.37 3.54
N HIS A 20 2.91 13.52 4.13
CA HIS A 20 2.09 14.17 5.15
C HIS A 20 0.72 14.61 4.61
N VAL A 21 -0.26 14.82 5.50
CA VAL A 21 -1.53 15.46 5.18
C VAL A 21 -1.27 16.87 4.61
N ASP A 22 -2.09 17.33 3.69
CA ASP A 22 -2.02 18.64 3.03
C ASP A 22 -0.75 18.92 2.19
N HIS A 23 0.15 17.95 2.03
CA HIS A 23 1.29 18.08 1.11
C HIS A 23 0.92 17.93 -0.38
N GLY A 24 -0.35 17.58 -0.69
CA GLY A 24 -0.89 17.58 -2.05
C GLY A 24 -0.81 16.25 -2.79
N LYS A 25 -0.84 15.10 -2.09
CA LYS A 25 -0.83 13.76 -2.70
C LYS A 25 -1.96 13.55 -3.70
N THR A 26 -3.20 13.75 -3.27
CA THR A 26 -4.38 13.59 -4.12
C THR A 26 -4.41 14.62 -5.26
N THR A 27 -3.93 15.85 -5.00
CA THR A 27 -3.77 16.87 -6.05
C THR A 27 -2.77 16.43 -7.11
N LEU A 28 -1.63 15.83 -6.70
CA LEU A 28 -0.64 15.30 -7.62
C LEU A 28 -1.21 14.12 -8.42
N THR A 29 -1.94 13.21 -7.79
CA THR A 29 -2.61 12.09 -8.46
C THR A 29 -3.59 12.60 -9.53
N ALA A 30 -4.38 13.63 -9.22
CA ALA A 30 -5.26 14.28 -10.18
C ALA A 30 -4.48 14.97 -11.32
N ALA A 31 -3.37 15.65 -11.00
CA ALA A 31 -2.51 16.29 -11.99
C ALA A 31 -1.89 15.27 -12.95
N ILE A 32 -1.38 14.14 -12.44
CA ILE A 32 -0.82 13.06 -13.26
C ILE A 32 -1.87 12.55 -14.26
N THR A 33 -3.07 12.20 -13.80
CA THR A 33 -4.13 11.70 -14.68
C THR A 33 -4.57 12.75 -15.70
N THR A 34 -4.64 14.02 -15.31
CA THR A 34 -5.02 15.13 -16.20
C THR A 34 -3.97 15.37 -17.28
N VAL A 35 -2.69 15.43 -16.91
CA VAL A 35 -1.59 15.66 -17.85
C VAL A 35 -1.46 14.49 -18.82
N LEU A 36 -1.52 13.25 -18.34
CA LEU A 36 -1.44 12.06 -19.19
C LEU A 36 -2.69 11.88 -20.07
N ALA A 37 -3.87 12.32 -19.63
CA ALA A 37 -5.08 12.29 -20.44
C ALA A 37 -4.97 13.17 -21.70
N LYS A 38 -4.23 14.29 -21.65
CA LYS A 38 -3.95 15.13 -22.82
C LYS A 38 -3.18 14.37 -23.91
N ALA A 39 -2.37 13.39 -23.51
CA ALA A 39 -1.63 12.51 -24.42
C ALA A 39 -2.39 11.21 -24.77
N GLY A 40 -3.64 11.04 -24.32
CA GLY A 40 -4.43 9.82 -24.51
C GLY A 40 -3.93 8.61 -23.70
N LEU A 41 -3.14 8.84 -22.66
CA LEU A 41 -2.49 7.83 -21.83
C LEU A 41 -3.21 7.58 -20.48
N SER A 42 -4.31 8.28 -20.23
CA SER A 42 -5.15 8.14 -19.04
C SER A 42 -6.59 8.53 -19.34
N GLU A 43 -7.54 8.05 -18.53
CA GLU A 43 -8.84 8.69 -18.39
C GLU A 43 -8.70 9.92 -17.49
N LEU A 44 -9.39 11.00 -17.86
CA LEU A 44 -9.44 12.21 -17.02
C LEU A 44 -10.11 11.88 -15.68
N ARG A 45 -9.39 12.09 -14.57
CA ARG A 45 -9.93 11.99 -13.22
C ARG A 45 -9.82 13.34 -12.52
N SER A 46 -10.96 13.91 -12.17
CA SER A 46 -10.98 15.12 -11.35
C SER A 46 -10.60 14.80 -9.90
N PHE A 47 -10.09 15.79 -9.18
CA PHE A 47 -9.79 15.68 -7.75
C PHE A 47 -10.98 15.08 -6.97
N ASP A 48 -12.21 15.60 -7.22
CA ASP A 48 -13.45 15.13 -6.56
C ASP A 48 -13.84 13.69 -6.90
N SER A 49 -13.27 13.12 -7.95
CA SER A 49 -13.56 11.75 -8.39
C SER A 49 -12.58 10.72 -7.83
N ILE A 50 -11.45 11.16 -7.28
CA ILE A 50 -10.42 10.32 -6.66
C ILE A 50 -10.86 9.96 -5.24
N GLY A 51 -11.27 10.95 -4.42
CA GLY A 51 -11.88 10.71 -3.10
C GLY A 51 -13.41 10.63 -3.22
N ASN A 52 -13.99 9.48 -2.90
CA ASN A 52 -15.44 9.24 -3.10
C ASN A 52 -16.30 9.24 -1.83
N ALA A 53 -15.70 9.14 -0.63
CA ALA A 53 -16.43 9.13 0.62
C ALA A 53 -17.02 10.54 0.95
N PRO A 54 -18.27 10.63 1.40
CA PRO A 54 -18.85 11.92 1.80
C PRO A 54 -18.00 12.64 2.86
N GLU A 55 -17.43 11.90 3.79
CA GLU A 55 -16.56 12.42 4.86
C GLU A 55 -15.21 12.96 4.33
N GLU A 56 -14.68 12.38 3.24
CA GLU A 56 -13.47 12.88 2.57
C GLU A 56 -13.71 14.26 1.96
N LYS A 57 -14.86 14.45 1.34
CA LYS A 57 -15.26 15.73 0.73
C LYS A 57 -15.53 16.80 1.78
N GLU A 58 -16.12 16.43 2.91
CA GLU A 58 -16.41 17.37 4.00
C GLU A 58 -15.14 17.83 4.72
N ARG A 59 -14.19 16.93 4.92
CA ARG A 59 -12.94 17.21 5.65
C ARG A 59 -11.78 17.63 4.76
N GLY A 60 -11.87 17.45 3.44
CA GLY A 60 -10.81 17.74 2.48
C GLY A 60 -9.58 16.82 2.61
N ILE A 61 -9.74 15.63 3.20
CA ILE A 61 -8.63 14.68 3.44
C ILE A 61 -8.96 13.31 2.85
N THR A 62 -7.96 12.56 2.43
CA THR A 62 -8.10 11.18 1.98
C THR A 62 -8.23 10.26 3.20
N ILE A 63 -9.27 9.45 3.26
CA ILE A 63 -9.56 8.49 4.33
C ILE A 63 -9.27 7.06 3.86
N ASN A 64 -9.79 6.70 2.69
CA ASN A 64 -9.60 5.39 2.10
C ASN A 64 -8.57 5.45 0.96
N THR A 65 -7.88 4.34 0.72
CA THR A 65 -7.05 4.22 -0.48
C THR A 65 -7.91 4.31 -1.73
N SER A 66 -7.49 5.11 -2.69
CA SER A 66 -8.14 5.22 -4.00
C SER A 66 -7.20 4.70 -5.07
N HIS A 67 -7.77 3.98 -6.03
CA HIS A 67 -7.00 3.41 -7.14
C HIS A 67 -7.36 4.11 -8.44
N VAL A 68 -6.35 4.62 -9.14
CA VAL A 68 -6.48 5.19 -10.49
C VAL A 68 -5.55 4.49 -11.47
N GLU A 69 -5.94 4.47 -12.74
CA GLU A 69 -5.21 3.84 -13.82
C GLU A 69 -4.67 4.89 -14.77
N TYR A 70 -3.42 4.75 -15.19
CA TYR A 70 -2.82 5.53 -16.26
C TYR A 70 -1.62 4.80 -16.88
N GLN A 71 -1.10 5.35 -17.97
CA GLN A 71 0.04 4.78 -18.69
C GLN A 71 1.08 5.85 -19.00
N THR A 72 2.32 5.39 -19.16
CA THR A 72 3.37 6.12 -19.91
C THR A 72 3.57 5.46 -21.26
N ALA A 73 4.55 5.91 -22.02
CA ALA A 73 4.95 5.20 -23.25
C ALA A 73 5.44 3.77 -22.94
N ASN A 74 6.02 3.55 -21.76
CA ASN A 74 6.74 2.33 -21.40
C ASN A 74 5.97 1.38 -20.51
N ARG A 75 5.08 1.89 -19.66
CA ARG A 75 4.46 1.12 -18.55
C ARG A 75 2.99 1.45 -18.35
N HIS A 76 2.28 0.47 -17.83
CA HIS A 76 0.92 0.61 -17.29
C HIS A 76 0.98 0.70 -15.78
N TYR A 77 0.28 1.69 -15.19
CA TYR A 77 0.30 1.95 -13.76
C TYR A 77 -1.07 1.78 -13.12
N ALA A 78 -1.11 1.04 -12.02
CA ALA A 78 -2.13 1.19 -10.99
C ALA A 78 -1.58 2.12 -9.93
N HIS A 79 -2.23 3.25 -9.71
CA HIS A 79 -1.81 4.23 -8.72
C HIS A 79 -2.69 4.18 -7.48
N VAL A 80 -2.07 4.02 -6.33
CA VAL A 80 -2.72 4.00 -5.02
C VAL A 80 -2.53 5.36 -4.35
N ASP A 81 -3.60 6.14 -4.22
CA ASP A 81 -3.57 7.37 -3.43
C ASP A 81 -3.79 7.03 -1.96
N CYS A 82 -2.76 7.23 -1.13
CA CYS A 82 -2.77 6.87 0.27
C CYS A 82 -3.22 8.03 1.17
N PRO A 83 -3.98 7.74 2.25
CA PRO A 83 -4.30 8.74 3.24
C PRO A 83 -3.03 9.27 3.91
N GLY A 84 -3.03 10.57 4.24
CA GLY A 84 -1.90 11.22 4.93
C GLY A 84 -2.08 11.35 6.42
N HIS A 85 -3.31 11.24 6.94
CA HIS A 85 -3.63 11.48 8.33
C HIS A 85 -3.32 10.27 9.23
N ALA A 86 -2.80 10.53 10.42
CA ALA A 86 -2.39 9.49 11.39
C ALA A 86 -3.52 8.52 11.76
N ASP A 87 -4.78 8.98 11.81
CA ASP A 87 -5.93 8.13 12.14
C ASP A 87 -6.20 7.03 11.09
N TYR A 88 -5.70 7.22 9.86
CA TYR A 88 -5.94 6.31 8.73
C TYR A 88 -4.70 5.51 8.32
N VAL A 89 -3.70 5.42 9.18
CA VAL A 89 -2.45 4.69 8.92
C VAL A 89 -2.70 3.22 8.54
N LYS A 90 -3.75 2.59 9.07
CA LYS A 90 -4.15 1.25 8.64
C LYS A 90 -4.37 1.17 7.13
N ASN A 91 -5.08 2.13 6.56
CA ASN A 91 -5.34 2.17 5.12
C ASN A 91 -4.06 2.52 4.34
N MET A 92 -3.20 3.37 4.92
CA MET A 92 -1.88 3.66 4.35
C MET A 92 -0.99 2.39 4.31
N VAL A 93 -0.90 1.62 5.40
CA VAL A 93 -0.12 0.37 5.43
C VAL A 93 -0.62 -0.62 4.39
N THR A 94 -1.95 -0.79 4.28
CA THR A 94 -2.55 -1.66 3.27
C THR A 94 -2.23 -1.19 1.85
N GLY A 95 -2.31 0.12 1.59
CA GLY A 95 -1.96 0.69 0.29
C GLY A 95 -0.48 0.55 -0.02
N ALA A 96 0.40 0.85 0.94
CA ALA A 96 1.84 0.74 0.77
C ALA A 96 2.29 -0.70 0.48
N ALA A 97 1.68 -1.69 1.10
CA ALA A 97 1.97 -3.11 0.85
C ALA A 97 1.65 -3.55 -0.60
N GLN A 98 0.89 -2.76 -1.33
CA GLN A 98 0.54 -3.03 -2.73
C GLN A 98 1.52 -2.40 -3.73
N MET A 99 2.43 -1.53 -3.28
CA MET A 99 3.28 -0.72 -4.16
C MET A 99 4.55 -1.45 -4.59
N ASP A 100 4.89 -1.32 -5.86
CA ASP A 100 6.18 -1.71 -6.43
C ASP A 100 7.18 -0.55 -6.43
N GLY A 101 6.71 0.65 -6.11
CA GLY A 101 7.46 1.88 -5.91
C GLY A 101 6.57 2.97 -5.32
N ALA A 102 7.15 4.01 -4.75
CA ALA A 102 6.37 5.11 -4.17
C ALA A 102 6.83 6.49 -4.67
N ILE A 103 5.89 7.43 -4.71
CA ILE A 103 6.15 8.85 -4.90
C ILE A 103 5.95 9.53 -3.54
N LEU A 104 7.04 10.00 -2.95
CA LEU A 104 6.99 10.79 -1.73
C LEU A 104 6.67 12.24 -2.08
N VAL A 105 5.52 12.71 -1.63
CA VAL A 105 5.09 14.10 -1.82
C VAL A 105 5.42 14.88 -0.56
N CYS A 106 6.31 15.85 -0.68
CA CYS A 106 6.72 16.75 0.39
C CYS A 106 6.50 18.20 -0.05
N ALA A 107 5.78 18.99 0.74
CA ALA A 107 5.62 20.42 0.44
C ALA A 107 6.92 21.18 0.76
N ALA A 108 7.40 21.96 -0.19
CA ALA A 108 8.60 22.79 -0.02
C ALA A 108 8.41 23.89 1.05
N THR A 109 7.16 24.23 1.36
CA THR A 109 6.79 25.20 2.40
C THR A 109 6.98 24.68 3.82
N ASP A 110 6.84 23.35 4.02
CA ASP A 110 6.73 22.74 5.35
C ASP A 110 7.91 21.80 5.66
N GLY A 111 8.54 21.25 4.61
CA GLY A 111 9.57 20.23 4.74
C GLY A 111 9.02 18.87 5.24
N PRO A 112 9.91 17.95 5.65
CA PRO A 112 9.52 16.65 6.18
C PRO A 112 8.80 16.78 7.53
N MET A 113 7.54 16.38 7.57
CA MET A 113 6.65 16.41 8.72
C MET A 113 6.56 15.01 9.38
N PRO A 114 5.95 14.88 10.59
CA PRO A 114 5.91 13.59 11.30
C PRO A 114 5.36 12.42 10.47
N GLN A 115 4.25 12.61 9.73
CA GLN A 115 3.73 11.53 8.88
C GLN A 115 4.62 11.24 7.66
N THR A 116 5.43 12.20 7.20
CA THR A 116 6.43 11.94 6.15
C THR A 116 7.41 10.86 6.63
N ARG A 117 7.92 11.01 7.85
CA ARG A 117 8.82 10.03 8.49
C ARG A 117 8.15 8.67 8.66
N GLU A 118 6.93 8.66 9.20
CA GLU A 118 6.17 7.43 9.41
C GLU A 118 5.88 6.70 8.08
N HIS A 119 5.53 7.43 7.02
CA HIS A 119 5.24 6.83 5.72
C HIS A 119 6.49 6.24 5.04
N ILE A 120 7.64 6.89 5.15
CA ILE A 120 8.90 6.32 4.64
C ILE A 120 9.27 5.05 5.42
N LEU A 121 9.16 5.08 6.74
CA LEU A 121 9.37 3.92 7.60
C LEU A 121 8.46 2.74 7.20
N LEU A 122 7.16 3.00 7.05
CA LEU A 122 6.18 1.99 6.66
C LEU A 122 6.45 1.45 5.24
N ALA A 123 6.81 2.31 4.31
CA ALA A 123 7.22 1.89 2.96
C ALA A 123 8.44 0.94 3.01
N ARG A 124 9.40 1.23 3.89
CA ARG A 124 10.55 0.34 4.12
C ARG A 124 10.12 -1.02 4.68
N GLN A 125 9.22 -1.02 5.67
CA GLN A 125 8.75 -2.24 6.32
C GLN A 125 7.95 -3.17 5.40
N VAL A 126 7.22 -2.61 4.43
CA VAL A 126 6.47 -3.39 3.44
C VAL A 126 7.28 -3.64 2.15
N ASN A 127 8.60 -3.41 2.20
CA ASN A 127 9.54 -3.66 1.11
C ASN A 127 9.26 -2.89 -0.19
N VAL A 128 8.79 -1.66 -0.11
CA VAL A 128 8.80 -0.77 -1.28
C VAL A 128 10.26 -0.60 -1.73
N PRO A 129 10.63 -1.00 -2.95
CA PRO A 129 12.05 -1.07 -3.33
C PRO A 129 12.67 0.31 -3.59
N ARG A 130 11.89 1.26 -4.10
CA ARG A 130 12.37 2.59 -4.53
C ARG A 130 11.35 3.68 -4.26
N ILE A 131 11.86 4.88 -3.95
CA ILE A 131 11.05 6.09 -3.77
C ILE A 131 11.55 7.16 -4.75
N VAL A 132 10.62 7.83 -5.43
CA VAL A 132 10.85 9.08 -6.18
C VAL A 132 10.24 10.21 -5.37
N VAL A 133 10.89 11.37 -5.31
CA VAL A 133 10.40 12.50 -4.53
C VAL A 133 9.77 13.54 -5.45
N PHE A 134 8.61 14.04 -5.08
CA PHE A 134 8.01 15.25 -5.65
C PHE A 134 7.96 16.34 -4.60
N LEU A 135 8.86 17.33 -4.71
CA LEU A 135 8.83 18.55 -3.92
C LEU A 135 7.74 19.46 -4.46
N ASN A 136 6.60 19.44 -3.77
CA ASN A 136 5.40 20.18 -4.18
C ASN A 136 5.38 21.60 -3.62
N LYS A 137 4.52 22.45 -4.19
CA LYS A 137 4.27 23.83 -3.78
C LYS A 137 5.50 24.74 -3.90
N VAL A 138 6.42 24.44 -4.84
CA VAL A 138 7.61 25.30 -5.06
C VAL A 138 7.23 26.66 -5.67
N ASP A 139 6.06 26.76 -6.27
CA ASP A 139 5.50 27.99 -6.86
C ASP A 139 5.16 29.08 -5.85
N ILE A 140 5.04 28.74 -4.58
CA ILE A 140 4.72 29.68 -3.49
C ILE A 140 5.87 29.88 -2.50
N VAL A 141 7.07 29.37 -2.82
CA VAL A 141 8.29 29.58 -2.04
C VAL A 141 9.14 30.62 -2.74
N ASP A 142 9.31 31.77 -2.10
CA ASP A 142 10.06 32.90 -2.67
C ASP A 142 11.59 32.72 -2.64
N ASP A 143 12.08 31.94 -1.66
CA ASP A 143 13.51 31.73 -1.45
C ASP A 143 13.96 30.34 -1.99
N PRO A 144 14.76 30.30 -3.08
CA PRO A 144 15.28 29.06 -3.62
C PRO A 144 16.16 28.26 -2.64
N GLU A 145 16.85 28.93 -1.70
CA GLU A 145 17.70 28.26 -0.70
C GLU A 145 16.86 27.42 0.26
N MET A 146 15.63 27.83 0.54
CA MET A 146 14.69 27.04 1.33
C MET A 146 14.31 25.74 0.62
N ILE A 147 14.12 25.77 -0.70
CA ILE A 147 13.82 24.57 -1.49
C ILE A 147 15.01 23.60 -1.46
N ASP A 148 16.24 24.13 -1.58
CA ASP A 148 17.45 23.31 -1.52
C ASP A 148 17.62 22.66 -0.14
N LEU A 149 17.33 23.40 0.93
CA LEU A 149 17.36 22.88 2.30
C LEU A 149 16.36 21.74 2.50
N VAL A 150 15.11 21.92 2.06
CA VAL A 150 14.06 20.90 2.17
C VAL A 150 14.44 19.66 1.36
N GLU A 151 15.00 19.83 0.16
CA GLU A 151 15.48 18.67 -0.62
C GLU A 151 16.57 17.91 0.12
N MET A 152 17.53 18.59 0.73
CA MET A 152 18.59 17.98 1.51
C MET A 152 18.02 17.19 2.70
N GLU A 153 17.09 17.77 3.46
CA GLU A 153 16.43 17.12 4.59
C GLU A 153 15.67 15.84 4.16
N VAL A 154 14.99 15.88 3.00
CA VAL A 154 14.29 14.72 2.46
C VAL A 154 15.27 13.61 2.05
N ARG A 155 16.40 13.95 1.42
CA ARG A 155 17.45 13.00 1.05
C ARG A 155 18.08 12.33 2.27
N GLU A 156 18.41 13.11 3.29
CA GLU A 156 18.92 12.62 4.57
C GLU A 156 17.92 11.66 5.24
N LEU A 157 16.64 12.02 5.21
CA LEU A 157 15.58 11.20 5.78
C LEU A 157 15.40 9.88 5.03
N LEU A 158 15.47 9.88 3.70
CA LEU A 158 15.45 8.65 2.89
C LEU A 158 16.64 7.75 3.24
N SER A 159 17.85 8.32 3.32
CA SER A 159 19.06 7.59 3.68
C SER A 159 19.00 7.03 5.10
N PHE A 160 18.42 7.78 6.05
CA PHE A 160 18.20 7.32 7.43
C PHE A 160 17.33 6.05 7.50
N TYR A 161 16.31 5.95 6.64
CA TYR A 161 15.44 4.76 6.53
C TYR A 161 15.94 3.74 5.48
N GLU A 162 17.24 3.79 5.14
CA GLU A 162 17.91 2.84 4.24
C GLU A 162 17.37 2.80 2.81
N PHE A 163 16.79 3.90 2.33
CA PHE A 163 16.59 4.14 0.90
C PHE A 163 17.80 4.85 0.31
N ASP A 164 17.97 4.76 -1.01
CA ASP A 164 19.05 5.46 -1.72
C ASP A 164 18.72 6.96 -1.87
N GLY A 165 18.84 7.71 -0.77
CA GLY A 165 18.49 9.13 -0.71
C GLY A 165 19.40 10.01 -1.58
N ASP A 166 20.66 9.65 -1.73
CA ASP A 166 21.63 10.42 -2.51
C ASP A 166 21.30 10.41 -4.01
N ASN A 167 20.85 9.26 -4.54
CA ASN A 167 20.56 9.09 -5.96
C ASN A 167 19.06 9.15 -6.28
N ALA A 168 18.17 9.18 -5.29
CA ALA A 168 16.74 9.26 -5.51
C ALA A 168 16.37 10.48 -6.37
N PRO A 169 15.60 10.34 -7.45
CA PRO A 169 15.11 11.46 -8.23
C PRO A 169 14.26 12.38 -7.37
N VAL A 170 14.54 13.68 -7.42
CA VAL A 170 13.74 14.73 -6.78
C VAL A 170 13.27 15.72 -7.83
N ILE A 171 11.97 15.75 -8.06
CA ILE A 171 11.33 16.66 -9.01
C ILE A 171 10.66 17.80 -8.24
N ARG A 172 11.03 19.04 -8.55
CA ARG A 172 10.49 20.26 -7.97
C ARG A 172 9.34 20.75 -8.83
N GLY A 173 8.14 20.91 -8.25
CA GLY A 173 6.97 21.29 -9.02
C GLY A 173 5.80 21.84 -8.22
N SER A 174 4.73 22.15 -8.92
CA SER A 174 3.44 22.53 -8.38
C SER A 174 2.35 21.61 -8.95
N ALA A 175 1.83 20.72 -8.11
CA ALA A 175 0.75 19.83 -8.51
C ALA A 175 -0.52 20.61 -8.85
N LEU A 176 -0.81 21.68 -8.11
CA LEU A 176 -1.97 22.54 -8.35
C LEU A 176 -1.80 23.33 -9.65
N GLY A 177 -0.60 23.88 -9.89
CA GLY A 177 -0.28 24.57 -11.14
C GLY A 177 -0.44 23.66 -12.35
N ALA A 178 0.07 22.43 -12.28
CA ALA A 178 -0.10 21.43 -13.34
C ALA A 178 -1.59 21.05 -13.56
N LEU A 179 -2.34 20.86 -12.47
CA LEU A 179 -3.77 20.56 -12.54
C LEU A 179 -4.58 21.69 -13.20
N ASN A 180 -4.16 22.93 -12.97
CA ASN A 180 -4.75 24.14 -13.59
C ASN A 180 -4.29 24.39 -15.03
N GLY A 181 -3.41 23.54 -15.57
CA GLY A 181 -3.01 23.58 -16.96
C GLY A 181 -1.82 24.52 -17.26
N ASP A 182 -1.02 24.89 -16.26
CA ASP A 182 0.21 25.63 -16.48
C ASP A 182 1.26 24.75 -17.14
N PRO A 183 1.73 25.08 -18.38
CA PRO A 183 2.64 24.25 -19.14
C PRO A 183 3.97 23.96 -18.43
N GLN A 184 4.46 24.89 -17.61
CA GLN A 184 5.69 24.72 -16.86
C GLN A 184 5.55 23.58 -15.85
N TRP A 185 4.44 23.54 -15.15
CA TRP A 185 4.20 22.54 -14.11
C TRP A 185 3.72 21.20 -14.70
N GLU A 186 3.01 21.23 -15.83
CA GLU A 186 2.71 20.00 -16.58
C GLU A 186 3.98 19.29 -17.05
N ALA A 187 4.98 20.05 -17.51
CA ALA A 187 6.29 19.49 -17.86
C ALA A 187 6.98 18.80 -16.68
N LYS A 188 6.83 19.32 -15.46
CA LYS A 188 7.36 18.70 -14.24
C LYS A 188 6.64 17.42 -13.86
N VAL A 189 5.35 17.30 -14.13
CA VAL A 189 4.61 16.04 -13.96
C VAL A 189 5.09 14.99 -14.97
N LEU A 190 5.36 15.37 -16.20
CA LEU A 190 5.93 14.45 -17.19
C LEU A 190 7.36 14.02 -16.82
N GLU A 191 8.17 14.94 -16.30
CA GLU A 191 9.51 14.64 -15.75
C GLU A 191 9.43 13.65 -14.59
N LEU A 192 8.46 13.83 -13.68
CA LEU A 192 8.20 12.88 -12.60
C LEU A 192 7.89 11.49 -13.13
N MET A 193 7.01 11.39 -14.12
CA MET A 193 6.64 10.08 -14.67
C MET A 193 7.78 9.40 -15.42
N ALA A 194 8.64 10.18 -16.09
CA ALA A 194 9.87 9.67 -16.69
C ALA A 194 10.85 9.15 -15.62
N ALA A 195 11.01 9.88 -14.52
CA ALA A 195 11.84 9.45 -13.40
C ALA A 195 11.28 8.17 -12.74
N VAL A 196 9.96 8.03 -12.60
CA VAL A 196 9.32 6.81 -12.10
C VAL A 196 9.57 5.63 -13.04
N ASP A 197 9.44 5.83 -14.36
CA ASP A 197 9.73 4.79 -15.36
C ASP A 197 11.17 4.28 -15.28
N GLU A 198 12.13 5.16 -15.01
CA GLU A 198 13.56 4.81 -14.96
C GLU A 198 13.99 4.25 -13.60
N TRP A 199 13.54 4.88 -12.50
CA TRP A 199 14.03 4.60 -11.16
C TRP A 199 13.37 3.39 -10.49
N VAL A 200 12.08 3.18 -10.71
CA VAL A 200 11.35 2.07 -10.11
C VAL A 200 11.62 0.80 -10.93
N PRO A 201 12.15 -0.28 -10.32
CA PRO A 201 12.40 -1.52 -11.05
C PRO A 201 11.09 -2.18 -11.50
N LEU A 202 11.15 -2.95 -12.59
CA LEU A 202 10.05 -3.84 -12.93
C LEU A 202 9.96 -4.94 -11.86
N PRO A 203 8.78 -5.15 -11.26
CA PRO A 203 8.63 -6.13 -10.20
C PRO A 203 8.71 -7.56 -10.76
N GLU A 204 9.36 -8.44 -10.01
CA GLU A 204 9.24 -9.87 -10.24
C GLU A 204 7.86 -10.37 -9.76
N ARG A 205 7.21 -11.21 -10.54
CA ARG A 205 5.86 -11.71 -10.27
C ARG A 205 5.88 -13.22 -10.03
N ASP A 206 5.42 -13.64 -8.86
CA ASP A 206 5.32 -15.04 -8.45
C ASP A 206 4.12 -15.75 -9.07
N ASN A 207 4.03 -15.79 -10.40
CA ASN A 207 2.90 -16.42 -11.12
C ASN A 207 2.87 -17.95 -11.00
N GLU A 208 4.02 -18.59 -10.72
CA GLU A 208 4.13 -20.04 -10.57
C GLU A 208 3.65 -20.57 -9.21
N LYS A 209 3.56 -19.72 -8.20
CA LYS A 209 3.03 -20.08 -6.89
C LYS A 209 1.51 -20.24 -6.94
N PRO A 210 0.91 -20.97 -5.97
CA PRO A 210 -0.54 -21.02 -5.83
C PRO A 210 -1.16 -19.64 -5.71
N PHE A 211 -2.33 -19.45 -6.32
CA PHE A 211 -3.06 -18.18 -6.25
C PHE A 211 -3.40 -17.80 -4.81
N LEU A 212 -3.10 -16.55 -4.46
CA LEU A 212 -3.44 -15.92 -3.18
C LEU A 212 -3.69 -14.44 -3.36
N MET A 213 -4.82 -13.94 -2.84
CA MET A 213 -5.22 -12.54 -2.84
C MET A 213 -5.81 -12.16 -1.48
N PRO A 214 -5.17 -11.25 -0.72
CA PRO A 214 -5.78 -10.65 0.47
C PRO A 214 -6.98 -9.78 0.09
N ILE A 215 -8.07 -9.88 0.86
CA ILE A 215 -9.27 -9.06 0.65
C ILE A 215 -9.04 -7.67 1.23
N GLU A 216 -9.13 -6.65 0.38
CA GLU A 216 -9.03 -5.25 0.75
C GLU A 216 -10.40 -4.62 0.97
N ASP A 217 -11.33 -4.83 0.02
CA ASP A 217 -12.68 -4.32 0.12
C ASP A 217 -13.69 -5.28 -0.51
N ILE A 218 -14.97 -5.08 -0.21
CA ILE A 218 -16.05 -5.96 -0.62
C ILE A 218 -17.24 -5.13 -1.07
N PHE A 219 -17.70 -5.40 -2.28
CA PHE A 219 -18.85 -4.73 -2.89
C PHE A 219 -19.94 -5.72 -3.23
N SER A 220 -21.19 -5.25 -3.21
CA SER A 220 -22.32 -5.98 -3.77
C SER A 220 -22.79 -5.26 -5.02
N ILE A 221 -22.83 -5.98 -6.14
CA ILE A 221 -23.31 -5.45 -7.42
C ILE A 221 -24.65 -6.08 -7.73
N THR A 222 -25.69 -5.25 -7.84
CA THR A 222 -27.06 -5.70 -8.17
C THR A 222 -27.07 -6.53 -9.46
N GLY A 223 -27.59 -7.74 -9.38
CA GLY A 223 -27.66 -8.67 -10.52
C GLY A 223 -26.35 -9.41 -10.87
N ARG A 224 -25.24 -9.12 -10.18
CA ARG A 224 -23.95 -9.79 -10.44
C ARG A 224 -23.36 -10.51 -9.22
N GLY A 225 -23.78 -10.14 -8.01
CA GLY A 225 -23.34 -10.77 -6.76
C GLY A 225 -22.27 -9.99 -6.02
N THR A 226 -21.49 -10.72 -5.22
CA THR A 226 -20.44 -10.14 -4.39
C THR A 226 -19.12 -10.06 -5.15
N VAL A 227 -18.44 -8.94 -5.03
CA VAL A 227 -17.11 -8.68 -5.57
C VAL A 227 -16.17 -8.43 -4.40
N ALA A 228 -15.10 -9.22 -4.31
CA ALA A 228 -13.98 -8.97 -3.41
C ALA A 228 -12.84 -8.35 -4.19
N THR A 229 -12.28 -7.24 -3.70
CA THR A 229 -11.14 -6.57 -4.31
C THR A 229 -9.87 -6.78 -3.52
N GLY A 230 -8.74 -6.76 -4.20
CA GLY A 230 -7.43 -6.86 -3.63
C GLY A 230 -6.34 -6.93 -4.69
N ARG A 231 -5.09 -6.86 -4.25
CA ARG A 231 -3.93 -7.16 -5.09
C ARG A 231 -3.64 -8.66 -5.02
N ILE A 232 -3.47 -9.29 -6.16
CA ILE A 232 -2.99 -10.69 -6.22
C ILE A 232 -1.55 -10.72 -5.71
N GLU A 233 -1.32 -11.44 -4.61
CA GLU A 233 0.00 -11.57 -3.99
C GLU A 233 0.86 -12.58 -4.74
N THR A 234 0.29 -13.75 -5.07
CA THR A 234 0.95 -14.81 -5.81
C THR A 234 -0.01 -15.51 -6.76
N GLY A 235 0.53 -16.16 -7.78
CA GLY A 235 -0.19 -17.04 -8.68
C GLY A 235 -1.07 -16.33 -9.68
N VAL A 236 -1.95 -17.13 -10.28
CA VAL A 236 -2.82 -16.73 -11.38
C VAL A 236 -4.24 -17.19 -11.09
N VAL A 237 -5.24 -16.39 -11.45
CA VAL A 237 -6.67 -16.71 -11.32
C VAL A 237 -7.43 -16.37 -12.60
N LYS A 238 -8.40 -17.20 -12.96
CA LYS A 238 -9.30 -16.99 -14.10
C LYS A 238 -10.75 -17.32 -13.76
N THR A 239 -11.64 -16.90 -14.60
CA THR A 239 -13.05 -17.27 -14.51
C THR A 239 -13.22 -18.79 -14.59
N GLY A 240 -13.97 -19.35 -13.65
CA GLY A 240 -14.20 -20.80 -13.51
C GLY A 240 -13.33 -21.47 -12.44
N ASP A 241 -12.30 -20.78 -11.94
CA ASP A 241 -11.43 -21.34 -10.90
C ASP A 241 -12.17 -21.50 -9.58
N GLU A 242 -11.96 -22.66 -8.94
CA GLU A 242 -12.37 -22.90 -7.57
C GLU A 242 -11.42 -22.18 -6.61
N ILE A 243 -11.99 -21.51 -5.62
CA ILE A 243 -11.26 -20.77 -4.59
C ILE A 243 -11.79 -21.08 -3.20
N GLN A 244 -10.99 -20.73 -2.22
CA GLN A 244 -11.32 -20.83 -0.82
C GLN A 244 -11.05 -19.47 -0.12
N ILE A 245 -12.00 -19.05 0.72
CA ILE A 245 -11.90 -17.82 1.52
C ILE A 245 -11.55 -18.24 2.94
N ILE A 246 -10.46 -17.70 3.49
CA ILE A 246 -9.80 -18.22 4.70
C ILE A 246 -9.43 -17.08 5.63
N GLY A 247 -9.52 -17.30 6.93
CA GLY A 247 -9.05 -16.42 8.00
C GLY A 247 -10.13 -15.91 8.93
N LEU A 248 -9.72 -15.17 9.95
CA LEU A 248 -10.57 -14.58 11.01
C LEU A 248 -11.30 -15.62 11.89
N GLY A 249 -10.76 -16.83 12.00
CA GLY A 249 -11.34 -17.89 12.84
C GLY A 249 -12.66 -18.45 12.31
N GLU A 250 -13.04 -18.11 11.09
CA GLU A 250 -14.22 -18.67 10.43
C GLU A 250 -13.86 -19.94 9.64
N GLU A 251 -14.84 -20.85 9.51
CA GLU A 251 -14.67 -22.02 8.64
C GLU A 251 -14.39 -21.59 7.19
N PRO A 252 -13.41 -22.22 6.52
CA PRO A 252 -13.08 -21.89 5.15
C PRO A 252 -14.28 -22.05 4.20
N LYS A 253 -14.59 -21.01 3.44
CA LYS A 253 -15.71 -21.01 2.49
C LYS A 253 -15.21 -21.27 1.09
N LYS A 254 -15.85 -22.21 0.39
CA LYS A 254 -15.55 -22.50 -1.02
C LYS A 254 -16.43 -21.66 -1.93
N SER A 255 -15.87 -21.19 -3.03
CA SER A 255 -16.58 -20.48 -4.09
C SER A 255 -15.93 -20.72 -5.45
N VAL A 256 -16.53 -20.16 -6.49
CA VAL A 256 -15.99 -20.16 -7.85
C VAL A 256 -15.94 -18.72 -8.33
N VAL A 257 -14.84 -18.36 -8.97
CA VAL A 257 -14.67 -17.05 -9.61
C VAL A 257 -15.53 -17.01 -10.87
N THR A 258 -16.48 -16.09 -10.93
CA THR A 258 -17.37 -15.92 -12.09
C THR A 258 -16.95 -14.76 -13.00
N GLY A 259 -15.97 -13.98 -12.60
CA GLY A 259 -15.38 -12.93 -13.40
C GLY A 259 -14.19 -12.29 -12.70
N VAL A 260 -13.24 -11.83 -13.48
CA VAL A 260 -12.07 -11.08 -13.05
C VAL A 260 -12.11 -9.72 -13.73
N GLU A 261 -12.00 -8.64 -12.96
CA GLU A 261 -12.06 -7.28 -13.47
C GLU A 261 -10.94 -6.43 -12.88
N MET A 262 -10.37 -5.55 -13.69
CA MET A 262 -9.43 -4.53 -13.27
C MET A 262 -9.81 -3.20 -13.90
N PHE A 263 -9.97 -2.13 -13.11
CA PHE A 263 -10.40 -0.80 -13.59
C PHE A 263 -11.66 -0.84 -14.47
N ARG A 264 -12.66 -1.65 -14.06
CA ARG A 264 -13.94 -1.87 -14.77
C ARG A 264 -13.82 -2.58 -16.12
N LYS A 265 -12.62 -3.03 -16.52
CA LYS A 265 -12.37 -3.86 -17.71
C LYS A 265 -12.33 -5.33 -17.33
N ILE A 266 -12.76 -6.20 -18.22
CA ILE A 266 -12.71 -7.65 -18.00
C ILE A 266 -11.29 -8.14 -18.26
N LEU A 267 -10.79 -9.01 -17.37
CA LEU A 267 -9.55 -9.76 -17.60
C LEU A 267 -9.89 -11.23 -17.87
N ASP A 268 -9.22 -11.81 -18.84
CA ASP A 268 -9.25 -13.26 -19.04
C ASP A 268 -8.56 -13.98 -17.89
N THR A 269 -7.45 -13.38 -17.41
CA THR A 269 -6.62 -13.94 -16.35
C THR A 269 -6.09 -12.80 -15.47
N GLY A 270 -6.24 -12.92 -14.14
CA GLY A 270 -5.56 -12.08 -13.16
C GLY A 270 -4.24 -12.72 -12.76
N GLU A 271 -3.17 -11.95 -12.65
CA GLU A 271 -1.81 -12.41 -12.35
C GLU A 271 -1.26 -11.71 -11.11
N ALA A 272 -0.23 -12.31 -10.49
CA ALA A 272 0.45 -11.69 -9.36
C ALA A 272 0.80 -10.23 -9.65
N GLY A 273 0.46 -9.34 -8.73
CA GLY A 273 0.63 -7.89 -8.85
C GLY A 273 -0.57 -7.13 -9.39
N ASP A 274 -1.57 -7.78 -10.00
CA ASP A 274 -2.78 -7.10 -10.45
C ASP A 274 -3.68 -6.70 -9.29
N ASN A 275 -4.24 -5.51 -9.35
CA ASN A 275 -5.32 -5.06 -8.47
C ASN A 275 -6.66 -5.42 -9.12
N VAL A 276 -7.31 -6.45 -8.64
CA VAL A 276 -8.51 -7.01 -9.27
C VAL A 276 -9.72 -7.01 -8.36
N GLY A 277 -10.90 -7.02 -8.98
CA GLY A 277 -12.16 -7.41 -8.37
C GLY A 277 -12.54 -8.80 -8.86
N LEU A 278 -12.70 -9.74 -7.94
CA LEU A 278 -13.19 -11.09 -8.20
C LEU A 278 -14.67 -11.19 -7.92
N LEU A 279 -15.44 -11.55 -8.93
CA LEU A 279 -16.86 -11.89 -8.76
C LEU A 279 -16.96 -13.31 -8.21
N LEU A 280 -17.67 -13.48 -7.09
CA LEU A 280 -17.75 -14.73 -6.35
C LEU A 280 -19.15 -15.34 -6.45
N ARG A 281 -19.24 -16.64 -6.74
CA ARG A 281 -20.49 -17.36 -6.82
C ARG A 281 -21.01 -17.74 -5.44
N GLY A 282 -22.28 -17.41 -5.15
CA GLY A 282 -22.97 -17.93 -3.96
C GLY A 282 -22.43 -17.43 -2.63
N ILE A 283 -21.70 -16.31 -2.61
CA ILE A 283 -21.19 -15.66 -1.41
C ILE A 283 -21.92 -14.33 -1.22
N ASP A 284 -22.52 -14.14 -0.05
CA ASP A 284 -23.07 -12.83 0.35
C ASP A 284 -21.95 -11.92 0.90
N LYS A 285 -22.08 -10.62 0.66
CA LYS A 285 -21.14 -9.61 1.20
C LYS A 285 -20.92 -9.74 2.71
N LYS A 286 -21.95 -10.14 3.47
CA LYS A 286 -21.89 -10.29 4.93
C LYS A 286 -21.11 -11.51 5.39
N GLU A 287 -20.87 -12.46 4.49
CA GLU A 287 -20.19 -13.73 4.80
C GLU A 287 -18.68 -13.65 4.67
N ILE A 288 -18.16 -12.57 4.10
CA ILE A 288 -16.73 -12.34 3.92
C ILE A 288 -16.33 -10.98 4.50
N LYS A 289 -15.07 -10.84 4.87
CA LYS A 289 -14.56 -9.66 5.56
C LYS A 289 -13.18 -9.28 5.03
N ARG A 290 -12.86 -7.98 5.07
CA ARG A 290 -11.50 -7.48 4.94
C ARG A 290 -10.59 -8.20 5.94
N GLY A 291 -9.39 -8.57 5.50
CA GLY A 291 -8.41 -9.31 6.30
C GLY A 291 -8.44 -10.82 6.11
N GLN A 292 -9.50 -11.37 5.49
CA GLN A 292 -9.47 -12.72 4.95
C GLN A 292 -8.66 -12.75 3.65
N VAL A 293 -8.25 -13.94 3.23
CA VAL A 293 -7.60 -14.17 1.95
C VAL A 293 -8.44 -15.07 1.05
N ILE A 294 -8.37 -14.84 -0.24
CA ILE A 294 -8.88 -15.74 -1.27
C ILE A 294 -7.68 -16.50 -1.83
N ALA A 295 -7.74 -17.82 -1.80
CA ALA A 295 -6.63 -18.66 -2.22
C ALA A 295 -7.11 -19.87 -3.03
N ARG A 296 -6.18 -20.53 -3.74
CA ARG A 296 -6.43 -21.85 -4.29
C ARG A 296 -6.76 -22.81 -3.14
N PRO A 297 -7.75 -23.71 -3.29
CA PRO A 297 -8.13 -24.61 -2.22
C PRO A 297 -6.96 -25.41 -1.65
N ASN A 298 -6.88 -25.48 -0.32
CA ASN A 298 -5.88 -26.26 0.43
C ASN A 298 -4.40 -25.82 0.23
N THR A 299 -4.15 -24.56 -0.12
CA THR A 299 -2.78 -24.04 -0.32
C THR A 299 -2.30 -23.15 0.82
N ILE A 300 -3.19 -22.67 1.67
CA ILE A 300 -2.87 -21.92 2.88
C ILE A 300 -3.81 -22.34 3.99
N THR A 301 -3.29 -22.40 5.21
CA THR A 301 -4.05 -22.63 6.43
C THR A 301 -4.00 -21.42 7.37
N PRO A 302 -5.06 -21.15 8.14
CA PRO A 302 -5.00 -20.10 9.14
C PRO A 302 -4.25 -20.60 10.38
N HIS A 303 -3.37 -19.75 10.93
CA HIS A 303 -2.60 -20.03 12.14
C HIS A 303 -2.87 -18.97 13.19
N LYS A 304 -2.84 -19.38 14.44
CA LYS A 304 -3.00 -18.50 15.61
C LYS A 304 -1.66 -18.18 16.27
N THR A 305 -0.74 -19.14 16.21
CA THR A 305 0.55 -19.06 16.88
C THR A 305 1.69 -19.21 15.89
N PHE A 306 2.64 -18.29 15.93
CA PHE A 306 3.85 -18.34 15.09
C PHE A 306 5.04 -17.72 15.82
N LYS A 307 6.25 -18.12 15.42
CA LYS A 307 7.48 -17.42 15.79
C LYS A 307 7.85 -16.37 14.75
N ALA A 308 8.42 -15.30 15.21
CA ALA A 308 8.83 -14.21 14.36
C ALA A 308 10.13 -13.57 14.85
N GLN A 309 10.96 -13.15 13.91
CA GLN A 309 12.05 -12.23 14.16
C GLN A 309 11.50 -10.81 14.10
N ILE A 310 11.70 -10.01 15.13
CA ILE A 310 11.22 -8.62 15.17
C ILE A 310 12.35 -7.65 15.47
N TYR A 311 12.21 -6.44 14.95
CA TYR A 311 12.96 -5.27 15.33
C TYR A 311 12.05 -4.26 16.04
N VAL A 312 12.47 -3.80 17.22
CA VAL A 312 11.72 -2.83 18.02
C VAL A 312 12.26 -1.43 17.74
N LEU A 313 11.42 -0.58 17.17
CA LEU A 313 11.82 0.78 16.77
C LEU A 313 12.20 1.64 17.98
N LYS A 314 13.29 2.40 17.83
CA LYS A 314 13.75 3.39 18.81
C LYS A 314 12.87 4.64 18.78
N LYS A 315 13.04 5.49 19.80
CA LYS A 315 12.31 6.77 19.91
C LYS A 315 12.60 7.72 18.74
N ASP A 316 13.85 7.81 18.30
CA ASP A 316 14.29 8.63 17.17
C ASP A 316 13.79 8.11 15.81
N GLU A 317 13.45 6.82 15.73
CA GLU A 317 12.77 6.19 14.59
C GLU A 317 11.25 6.34 14.64
N GLY A 318 10.70 7.07 15.61
CA GLY A 318 9.25 7.23 15.82
C GLY A 318 8.62 6.14 16.68
N GLY A 319 9.41 5.19 17.19
CA GLY A 319 8.96 4.04 17.97
C GLY A 319 8.79 4.31 19.47
N ARG A 320 9.08 3.29 20.26
CA ARG A 320 8.95 3.31 21.71
C ARG A 320 10.15 3.99 22.40
N HIS A 321 9.92 4.52 23.57
CA HIS A 321 10.97 5.00 24.49
C HIS A 321 11.09 4.15 25.75
N THR A 322 10.19 3.17 25.93
CA THR A 322 10.16 2.26 27.08
C THR A 322 10.24 0.80 26.61
N PRO A 323 10.87 -0.09 27.38
CA PRO A 323 10.85 -1.52 27.07
C PRO A 323 9.46 -2.11 27.22
N PHE A 324 9.24 -3.27 26.62
CA PHE A 324 8.08 -4.10 26.91
C PHE A 324 8.50 -5.44 27.53
N ARG A 325 7.58 -6.07 28.22
CA ARG A 325 7.79 -7.34 28.91
C ARG A 325 6.94 -8.45 28.29
N ASN A 326 7.16 -9.65 28.77
CA ASN A 326 6.33 -10.81 28.42
C ASN A 326 4.83 -10.51 28.58
N LYS A 327 4.01 -11.09 27.70
CA LYS A 327 2.56 -10.84 27.60
C LYS A 327 2.16 -9.44 27.11
N TYR A 328 3.09 -8.72 26.45
CA TYR A 328 2.75 -7.49 25.75
C TYR A 328 1.74 -7.76 24.62
N ARG A 329 0.73 -6.92 24.50
CA ARG A 329 -0.42 -7.15 23.61
C ARG A 329 -0.64 -5.99 22.62
N PRO A 330 0.23 -5.80 21.62
CA PRO A 330 0.06 -4.81 20.57
C PRO A 330 -0.90 -5.27 19.48
N GLN A 331 -1.09 -4.41 18.47
CA GLN A 331 -1.73 -4.76 17.20
C GLN A 331 -0.69 -5.19 16.17
N PHE A 332 -0.98 -6.27 15.47
CA PHE A 332 -0.21 -6.78 14.33
C PHE A 332 -0.94 -6.42 13.05
N PHE A 333 -0.25 -5.73 12.16
CA PHE A 333 -0.73 -5.45 10.81
C PHE A 333 -0.16 -6.49 9.86
N ILE A 334 -1.02 -7.42 9.45
CA ILE A 334 -0.69 -8.57 8.61
C ILE A 334 -1.52 -8.47 7.33
N ARG A 335 -0.89 -8.23 6.17
CA ARG A 335 -1.58 -7.96 4.90
C ARG A 335 -2.61 -6.81 5.05
N THR A 336 -3.89 -7.11 4.83
CA THR A 336 -4.99 -6.14 4.94
C THR A 336 -5.67 -6.12 6.31
N LEU A 337 -5.15 -6.88 7.28
CA LEU A 337 -5.72 -7.10 8.61
C LEU A 337 -4.91 -6.39 9.69
N ASP A 338 -5.62 -5.86 10.69
CA ASP A 338 -5.08 -5.54 12.00
C ASP A 338 -5.68 -6.49 13.05
N VAL A 339 -4.84 -7.14 13.81
CA VAL A 339 -5.23 -8.12 14.80
C VAL A 339 -4.41 -7.98 16.08
N THR A 340 -5.05 -8.06 17.23
CA THR A 340 -4.34 -8.08 18.51
C THR A 340 -3.67 -9.44 18.71
N GLY A 341 -2.43 -9.42 19.17
CA GLY A 341 -1.69 -10.63 19.55
C GLY A 341 -0.91 -10.42 20.82
N GLU A 342 -0.70 -11.50 21.57
CA GLU A 342 0.15 -11.53 22.75
C GLU A 342 1.54 -12.00 22.39
N ILE A 343 2.56 -11.28 22.85
CA ILE A 343 3.97 -11.62 22.66
C ILE A 343 4.47 -12.43 23.85
N SER A 344 5.04 -13.60 23.55
CA SER A 344 5.82 -14.40 24.50
C SER A 344 7.30 -14.26 24.18
N LEU A 345 8.09 -13.90 25.20
CA LEU A 345 9.54 -13.75 25.08
C LEU A 345 10.24 -15.09 25.29
N PRO A 346 11.43 -15.28 24.71
CA PRO A 346 12.27 -16.46 24.94
C PRO A 346 12.60 -16.64 26.43
N GLU A 347 12.92 -17.86 26.82
CA GLU A 347 13.32 -18.17 28.19
C GLU A 347 14.58 -17.36 28.59
N GLY A 348 14.53 -16.76 29.77
CA GLY A 348 15.61 -15.92 30.30
C GLY A 348 15.58 -14.45 29.83
N VAL A 349 14.65 -14.07 28.95
CA VAL A 349 14.48 -12.67 28.55
C VAL A 349 13.35 -12.04 29.36
N GLU A 350 13.68 -11.09 30.23
CA GLU A 350 12.69 -10.40 31.07
C GLU A 350 12.00 -9.23 30.33
N MET A 351 12.72 -8.55 29.45
CA MET A 351 12.21 -7.39 28.71
C MET A 351 12.96 -7.21 27.39
N VAL A 352 12.32 -6.47 26.48
CA VAL A 352 12.87 -6.09 25.18
C VAL A 352 12.97 -4.57 25.11
N MET A 353 14.14 -4.07 24.73
CA MET A 353 14.42 -2.65 24.66
C MET A 353 14.13 -2.10 23.25
N PRO A 354 13.79 -0.81 23.12
CA PRO A 354 13.84 -0.15 21.81
C PRO A 354 15.22 -0.29 21.17
N GLY A 355 15.25 -0.75 19.92
CA GLY A 355 16.48 -1.05 19.16
C GLY A 355 16.88 -2.52 19.19
N ASP A 356 16.22 -3.36 19.95
CA ASP A 356 16.51 -4.79 19.97
C ASP A 356 15.97 -5.49 18.72
N ASN A 357 16.73 -6.49 18.28
CA ASN A 357 16.33 -7.45 17.27
C ASN A 357 16.24 -8.83 17.95
N ILE A 358 15.02 -9.39 18.01
CA ILE A 358 14.77 -10.58 18.84
C ILE A 358 13.74 -11.51 18.21
N GLU A 359 13.93 -12.82 18.43
CA GLU A 359 12.90 -13.82 18.14
C GLU A 359 11.84 -13.83 19.23
N ILE A 360 10.58 -13.83 18.85
CA ILE A 360 9.42 -13.90 19.75
C ILE A 360 8.43 -14.94 19.27
N THR A 361 7.57 -15.39 20.19
CA THR A 361 6.35 -16.14 19.84
C THR A 361 5.15 -15.21 19.93
N VAL A 362 4.35 -15.17 18.88
CA VAL A 362 3.11 -14.38 18.79
C VAL A 362 1.93 -15.32 18.88
N ASN A 363 0.96 -14.99 19.74
CA ASN A 363 -0.32 -15.68 19.84
C ASN A 363 -1.44 -14.69 19.53
N LEU A 364 -2.04 -14.79 18.33
CA LEU A 364 -3.12 -13.92 17.87
C LEU A 364 -4.44 -14.26 18.59
N ILE A 365 -5.35 -13.30 18.68
CA ILE A 365 -6.67 -13.53 19.28
C ILE A 365 -7.55 -14.51 18.50
N TYR A 366 -7.32 -14.62 17.18
CA TYR A 366 -7.95 -15.60 16.29
C TYR A 366 -6.99 -16.03 15.17
N PRO A 367 -7.21 -17.19 14.54
CA PRO A 367 -6.38 -17.67 13.44
C PRO A 367 -6.45 -16.76 12.21
N VAL A 368 -5.30 -16.51 11.60
CA VAL A 368 -5.12 -15.65 10.41
C VAL A 368 -4.34 -16.42 9.35
N ALA A 369 -4.62 -16.18 8.09
CA ALA A 369 -3.84 -16.73 7.00
C ALA A 369 -2.43 -16.12 7.01
N VAL A 370 -1.46 -16.86 7.53
CA VAL A 370 -0.04 -16.50 7.58
C VAL A 370 0.80 -17.60 6.96
N ASN A 371 1.98 -17.25 6.50
CA ASN A 371 3.00 -18.17 6.00
C ASN A 371 4.38 -17.71 6.44
N GLU A 372 5.33 -18.62 6.43
CA GLU A 372 6.74 -18.28 6.67
C GLU A 372 7.24 -17.25 5.65
N GLY A 373 8.08 -16.33 6.12
CA GLY A 373 8.58 -15.22 5.33
C GLY A 373 7.65 -13.99 5.27
N LEU A 374 6.41 -14.10 5.75
CA LEU A 374 5.46 -12.98 5.75
C LEU A 374 5.92 -11.88 6.70
N GLN A 375 5.97 -10.66 6.18
CA GLN A 375 6.29 -9.47 6.97
C GLN A 375 5.04 -8.85 7.59
N PHE A 376 5.23 -8.21 8.74
CA PHE A 376 4.17 -7.51 9.46
C PHE A 376 4.72 -6.31 10.23
N ALA A 377 3.85 -5.35 10.52
CA ALA A 377 4.14 -4.24 11.41
C ALA A 377 3.49 -4.45 12.78
N ILE A 378 4.14 -3.94 13.83
CA ILE A 378 3.63 -3.92 15.21
C ILE A 378 3.28 -2.49 15.55
N ARG A 379 2.06 -2.27 16.05
CA ARG A 379 1.55 -0.94 16.38
C ARG A 379 0.96 -0.88 17.79
N GLU A 380 1.12 0.27 18.44
CA GLU A 380 0.55 0.60 19.73
C GLU A 380 0.17 2.07 19.78
N GLY A 381 -1.03 2.38 20.26
CA GLY A 381 -1.47 3.77 20.47
C GLY A 381 -1.36 4.66 19.22
N GLY A 382 -1.63 4.11 18.03
CA GLY A 382 -1.56 4.83 16.77
C GLY A 382 -0.14 4.98 16.17
N ARG A 383 0.89 4.37 16.79
CA ARG A 383 2.29 4.43 16.33
C ARG A 383 2.80 3.06 15.93
N THR A 384 3.66 3.02 14.93
CA THR A 384 4.44 1.83 14.62
C THR A 384 5.57 1.72 15.63
N VAL A 385 5.63 0.58 16.34
CA VAL A 385 6.61 0.33 17.41
C VAL A 385 7.58 -0.78 17.07
N GLY A 386 7.35 -1.49 15.99
CA GLY A 386 8.23 -2.53 15.50
C GLY A 386 7.77 -3.10 14.16
N ALA A 387 8.63 -3.91 13.60
CA ALA A 387 8.35 -4.71 12.41
C ALA A 387 8.95 -6.10 12.58
N GLY A 388 8.42 -7.07 11.87
CA GLY A 388 8.93 -8.43 11.95
C GLY A 388 8.57 -9.29 10.75
N GLN A 389 9.15 -10.46 10.74
CA GLN A 389 8.93 -11.49 9.74
C GLN A 389 8.61 -12.82 10.42
N VAL A 390 7.61 -13.52 9.93
CA VAL A 390 7.26 -14.88 10.38
C VAL A 390 8.38 -15.84 9.98
N ILE A 391 8.92 -16.57 10.95
CA ILE A 391 10.00 -17.56 10.73
C ILE A 391 9.55 -19.00 10.87
N GLU A 392 8.51 -19.26 11.67
CA GLU A 392 8.00 -20.61 11.93
C GLU A 392 6.51 -20.57 12.29
N LEU A 393 5.71 -21.46 11.75
CA LEU A 393 4.32 -21.69 12.15
C LEU A 393 4.28 -22.74 13.24
N VAL A 394 3.54 -22.51 14.34
CA VAL A 394 3.61 -23.36 15.55
C VAL A 394 2.37 -24.25 15.70
N ASP A 395 1.18 -23.85 15.19
CA ASP A 395 -0.10 -24.57 15.32
C ASP A 395 -0.68 -25.04 13.98
#